data_f0283f1f19aad17ca2fa1376be6ed17c
#
_entry.id   f0283f1f19aad17ca2fa1376be6ed17c
#
_cell.length_a   1.000
_cell.length_b   1.000
_cell.length_c   1.000
_cell.angle_alpha   90.00
_cell.angle_beta   90.00
_cell.angle_gamma   90.00
#
_symmetry.space_group_name_H-M   'P 1'
#
loop_
_entity.id
_entity.type
_entity.pdbx_description
1 polymer ?
#
loop_
_entity_poly.entity_id
_entity_poly.type
_entity_poly.pdbx_seq_one_letter_code
_entity_poly.pdbx_strand_id
1 'polypeptide(L)'
;METFASGLVELIGFQTEEGDSLVGKSLIDYNRENPNSILMCAAKRGEEVIVPNGSFVPQTGDRVYVIGTPAETTRVLRSMGRAMAPIRRVSILGGSRIAQYLAWVLTDIGTHVTIVAKDEAKCLMLEEKL
;
A
#
# COMPACT_ATOMS: atom_id res chain seq x y z
N MET A 1 -3.59 -1.71 3.19
CA MET A 1 -4.43 -1.52 1.98
C MET A 1 -5.62 -2.45 2.06
N GLU A 2 -6.78 -1.92 1.89
CA GLU A 2 -8.02 -2.70 1.85
C GLU A 2 -8.77 -2.41 0.55
N THR A 3 -9.40 -3.44 -0.01
CA THR A 3 -10.17 -3.34 -1.25
C THR A 3 -11.65 -3.55 -0.99
N PHE A 4 -12.48 -2.82 -1.73
CA PHE A 4 -13.92 -2.85 -1.64
C PHE A 4 -14.53 -3.01 -3.04
N ALA A 5 -15.82 -3.33 -3.09
CA ALA A 5 -16.56 -3.46 -4.36
C ALA A 5 -15.83 -4.35 -5.39
N SER A 6 -15.39 -5.54 -4.96
CA SER A 6 -14.66 -6.50 -5.79
C SER A 6 -13.37 -5.95 -6.43
N GLY A 7 -12.66 -5.11 -5.68
CA GLY A 7 -11.40 -4.50 -6.12
C GLY A 7 -11.54 -3.23 -6.97
N LEU A 8 -12.75 -2.71 -7.14
CA LEU A 8 -12.97 -1.46 -7.88
C LEU A 8 -12.54 -0.22 -7.11
N VAL A 9 -12.54 -0.30 -5.79
CA VAL A 9 -12.15 0.78 -4.88
C VAL A 9 -11.21 0.25 -3.82
N GLU A 10 -10.18 1.01 -3.51
CA GLU A 10 -9.24 0.66 -2.45
C GLU A 10 -9.06 1.80 -1.45
N LEU A 11 -8.81 1.44 -0.20
CA LEU A 11 -8.44 2.34 0.88
C LEU A 11 -6.95 2.14 1.17
N ILE A 12 -6.18 3.19 1.08
CA ILE A 12 -4.77 3.16 1.45
C ILE A 12 -4.46 4.20 2.52
N GLY A 13 -3.53 3.85 3.42
CA GLY A 13 -3.00 4.77 4.41
C GLY A 13 -1.51 4.98 4.21
N PHE A 14 -1.06 6.22 4.31
CA PHE A 14 0.35 6.57 4.24
C PHE A 14 0.67 7.78 5.10
N GLN A 15 1.93 7.91 5.48
CA GLN A 15 2.42 9.07 6.22
C GLN A 15 2.93 10.12 5.24
N THR A 16 2.51 11.37 5.43
CA THR A 16 2.96 12.49 4.61
C THR A 16 4.42 12.85 4.94
N GLU A 17 5.16 13.22 3.92
CA GLU A 17 6.55 13.65 4.02
C GLU A 17 6.71 15.07 3.47
N GLU A 18 7.80 15.70 3.86
CA GLU A 18 8.13 17.02 3.33
C GLU A 18 8.32 16.94 1.80
N GLY A 19 7.69 17.86 1.08
CA GLY A 19 7.72 17.87 -0.38
C GLY A 19 6.60 17.09 -1.06
N ASP A 20 5.77 16.37 -0.31
CA ASP A 20 4.58 15.73 -0.89
C ASP A 20 3.63 16.77 -1.48
N SER A 21 3.04 16.45 -2.61
CA SER A 21 2.12 17.35 -3.33
C SER A 21 0.85 17.70 -2.54
N LEU A 22 0.49 16.85 -1.57
CA LEU A 22 -0.67 17.07 -0.67
C LEU A 22 -0.36 18.05 0.47
N VAL A 23 0.90 18.18 0.86
CA VAL A 23 1.29 18.97 2.03
C VAL A 23 1.23 20.46 1.73
N GLY A 24 0.64 21.22 2.64
CA GLY A 24 0.59 22.67 2.56
C GLY A 24 -0.50 23.24 1.66
N LYS A 25 -1.35 22.41 1.05
CA LYS A 25 -2.50 22.83 0.25
C LYS A 25 -3.80 22.34 0.88
N SER A 26 -4.86 23.16 0.78
CA SER A 26 -6.20 22.66 1.13
C SER A 26 -6.64 21.56 0.18
N LEU A 27 -7.52 20.68 0.63
CA LEU A 27 -8.04 19.62 -0.23
C LEU A 27 -8.84 20.16 -1.43
N ILE A 28 -9.51 21.29 -1.27
CA ILE A 28 -10.18 21.99 -2.38
C ILE A 28 -9.19 22.38 -3.45
N ASP A 29 -8.08 23.01 -3.07
CA ASP A 29 -7.06 23.47 -4.02
C ASP A 29 -6.34 22.29 -4.67
N TYR A 30 -6.01 21.26 -3.89
CA TYR A 30 -5.42 20.03 -4.41
C TYR A 30 -6.32 19.35 -5.45
N ASN A 31 -7.61 19.21 -5.16
CA ASN A 31 -8.56 18.57 -6.07
C ASN A 31 -8.81 19.42 -7.32
N ARG A 32 -8.72 20.74 -7.20
CA ARG A 32 -8.83 21.64 -8.35
C ARG A 32 -7.67 21.47 -9.32
N GLU A 33 -6.45 21.31 -8.79
CA GLU A 33 -5.24 21.06 -9.58
C GLU A 33 -5.18 19.62 -10.10
N ASN A 34 -5.81 18.68 -9.41
CA ASN A 34 -5.80 17.25 -9.72
C ASN A 34 -7.22 16.70 -9.86
N PRO A 35 -7.96 17.05 -10.92
CA PRO A 35 -9.32 16.56 -11.13
C PRO A 35 -9.36 15.02 -11.18
N ASN A 36 -10.43 14.44 -10.66
CA ASN A 36 -10.61 12.98 -10.56
C ASN A 36 -9.53 12.29 -9.72
N SER A 37 -9.07 12.95 -8.68
CA SER A 37 -8.14 12.41 -7.73
C SER A 37 -8.86 11.64 -6.62
N ILE A 38 -8.12 11.27 -5.59
CA ILE A 38 -8.55 10.51 -4.43
C ILE A 38 -9.48 11.32 -3.52
N LEU A 39 -10.25 10.59 -2.71
CA LEU A 39 -10.99 11.16 -1.57
C LEU A 39 -10.21 10.87 -0.28
N MET A 40 -9.83 11.91 0.44
CA MET A 40 -9.25 11.75 1.77
C MET A 40 -10.38 11.58 2.79
N CYS A 41 -10.46 10.41 3.42
CA CYS A 41 -11.56 10.07 4.34
C CYS A 41 -11.20 10.25 5.81
N ALA A 42 -9.91 10.20 6.16
CA ALA A 42 -9.45 10.42 7.53
C ALA A 42 -7.99 10.88 7.54
N ALA A 43 -7.62 11.57 8.60
CA ALA A 43 -6.23 11.92 8.88
C ALA A 43 -5.95 11.75 10.38
N LYS A 44 -4.73 11.36 10.73
CA LYS A 44 -4.27 11.29 12.11
C LYS A 44 -3.05 12.19 12.28
N ARG A 45 -3.16 13.15 13.18
CA ARG A 45 -2.09 14.09 13.55
C ARG A 45 -1.77 13.90 15.03
N GLY A 46 -0.63 13.30 15.33
CA GLY A 46 -0.33 12.86 16.67
C GLY A 46 -1.36 11.83 17.15
N GLU A 47 -2.04 12.12 18.24
CA GLU A 47 -3.13 11.27 18.77
C GLU A 47 -4.52 11.70 18.28
N GLU A 48 -4.64 12.82 17.59
CA GLU A 48 -5.90 13.36 17.11
C GLU A 48 -6.30 12.71 15.77
N VAL A 49 -7.55 12.24 15.71
CA VAL A 49 -8.16 11.75 14.46
C VAL A 49 -9.05 12.85 13.89
N ILE A 50 -8.82 13.21 12.64
CA ILE A 50 -9.51 14.29 11.95
C ILE A 50 -10.31 13.68 10.81
N VAL A 51 -11.58 14.10 10.68
CA VAL A 51 -12.37 13.86 9.47
C VAL A 51 -12.22 15.09 8.58
N PRO A 52 -11.44 15.01 7.50
CA PRO A 52 -11.10 16.20 6.73
C PRO A 52 -12.30 16.74 5.95
N ASN A 53 -12.35 18.05 5.85
CA ASN A 53 -13.22 18.76 4.93
C ASN A 53 -12.39 19.45 3.84
N GLY A 54 -13.04 20.17 2.92
CA GLY A 54 -12.33 20.83 1.82
C GLY A 54 -11.28 21.86 2.24
N SER A 55 -11.40 22.45 3.43
CA SER A 55 -10.42 23.42 3.97
C SER A 55 -9.27 22.77 4.74
N PHE A 56 -9.30 21.46 4.94
CA PHE A 56 -8.22 20.74 5.62
C PHE A 56 -6.93 20.84 4.84
N VAL A 57 -5.83 21.16 5.54
CA VAL A 57 -4.48 21.28 4.97
C VAL A 57 -3.60 20.20 5.59
N PRO A 58 -3.23 19.15 4.83
CA PRO A 58 -2.27 18.16 5.32
C PRO A 58 -0.92 18.79 5.67
N GLN A 59 -0.32 18.32 6.75
CA GLN A 59 1.01 18.73 7.20
C GLN A 59 1.96 17.54 7.17
N THR A 60 3.25 17.84 7.11
CA THR A 60 4.28 16.79 7.21
C THR A 60 4.12 15.99 8.49
N GLY A 61 4.16 14.68 8.39
CA GLY A 61 4.01 13.75 9.50
C GLY A 61 2.59 13.28 9.77
N ASP A 62 1.59 13.84 9.09
CA ASP A 62 0.21 13.35 9.17
C ASP A 62 0.10 11.95 8.56
N ARG A 63 -0.66 11.08 9.20
CA ARG A 63 -1.07 9.83 8.57
C ARG A 63 -2.43 10.04 7.92
N VAL A 64 -2.49 9.90 6.62
CA VAL A 64 -3.70 10.13 5.84
C VAL A 64 -4.24 8.82 5.26
N TYR A 65 -5.55 8.75 5.16
CA TYR A 65 -6.27 7.61 4.59
C TYR A 65 -7.10 8.10 3.41
N VAL A 66 -6.86 7.51 2.27
CA VAL A 66 -7.47 7.93 1.01
C VAL A 66 -8.17 6.77 0.32
N ILE A 67 -9.28 7.07 -0.33
CA ILE A 67 -10.06 6.13 -1.12
C ILE A 67 -10.00 6.55 -2.59
N GLY A 68 -9.84 5.60 -3.46
CA GLY A 68 -9.88 5.81 -4.90
C GLY A 68 -9.85 4.50 -5.65
N THR A 69 -9.92 4.58 -6.97
CA THR A 69 -9.64 3.41 -7.81
C THR A 69 -8.15 3.06 -7.73
N PRO A 70 -7.76 1.81 -8.01
CA PRO A 70 -6.33 1.45 -8.04
C PRO A 70 -5.48 2.33 -8.96
N ALA A 71 -6.06 2.81 -10.08
CA ALA A 71 -5.35 3.73 -10.97
C ALA A 71 -5.13 5.11 -10.35
N GLU A 72 -6.12 5.63 -9.64
CA GLU A 72 -6.04 6.95 -8.98
C GLU A 72 -5.07 6.93 -7.80
N THR A 73 -5.15 5.93 -6.93
CA THR A 73 -4.25 5.78 -5.79
C THR A 73 -2.81 5.58 -6.24
N THR A 74 -2.57 4.77 -7.26
CA THR A 74 -1.24 4.58 -7.87
C THR A 74 -0.71 5.90 -8.43
N ARG A 75 -1.55 6.67 -9.13
CA ARG A 75 -1.16 7.97 -9.68
C ARG A 75 -0.71 8.93 -8.59
N VAL A 76 -1.48 9.01 -7.49
CA VAL A 76 -1.15 9.90 -6.37
C VAL A 76 0.15 9.47 -5.69
N LEU A 77 0.33 8.19 -5.40
CA LEU A 77 1.58 7.68 -4.82
C LEU A 77 2.78 7.93 -5.74
N ARG A 78 2.60 7.76 -7.03
CA ARG A 78 3.66 8.02 -8.02
C ARG A 78 4.03 9.50 -8.07
N SER A 79 3.07 10.41 -7.99
CA SER A 79 3.33 11.85 -7.97
C SER A 79 4.14 12.30 -6.74
N MET A 80 4.07 11.54 -5.66
CA MET A 80 4.85 11.75 -4.44
C MET A 80 6.19 10.99 -4.43
N GLY A 81 6.59 10.39 -5.54
CA GLY A 81 7.81 9.59 -5.61
C GLY A 81 7.71 8.24 -4.90
N ARG A 82 6.51 7.80 -4.54
CA ARG A 82 6.24 6.54 -3.83
C ARG A 82 5.70 5.44 -4.74
N ALA A 83 5.99 5.50 -6.01
CA ALA A 83 5.66 4.42 -6.93
C ALA A 83 6.37 3.16 -6.46
N MET A 84 5.61 2.20 -5.98
CA MET A 84 6.16 0.90 -5.65
C MET A 84 6.55 0.20 -6.95
N ALA A 85 7.84 -0.05 -7.11
CA ALA A 85 8.29 -1.00 -8.12
C ALA A 85 7.63 -2.35 -7.79
N PRO A 86 7.15 -3.11 -8.78
CA PRO A 86 6.59 -4.42 -8.52
C PRO A 86 7.59 -5.29 -7.77
N ILE A 87 7.15 -5.88 -6.68
CA ILE A 87 7.96 -6.80 -5.90
C ILE A 87 8.18 -8.05 -6.74
N ARG A 88 9.42 -8.30 -7.12
CA ARG A 88 9.78 -9.43 -7.99
C ARG A 88 10.36 -10.60 -7.23
N ARG A 89 10.88 -10.34 -6.04
CA ARG A 89 11.54 -11.35 -5.20
C ARG A 89 11.07 -11.22 -3.76
N VAL A 90 10.75 -12.36 -3.16
CA VAL A 90 10.36 -12.45 -1.75
C VAL A 90 11.12 -13.59 -1.11
N SER A 91 11.65 -13.35 0.07
CA SER A 91 12.26 -14.41 0.90
C SER A 91 11.35 -14.65 2.11
N ILE A 92 11.00 -15.89 2.35
CA ILE A 92 10.17 -16.31 3.48
C ILE A 92 11.05 -17.08 4.46
N LEU A 93 11.10 -16.63 5.71
CA LEU A 93 11.78 -17.32 6.78
C LEU A 93 10.84 -18.28 7.49
N GLY A 94 11.20 -19.55 7.49
CA GLY A 94 10.41 -20.63 8.07
C GLY A 94 9.65 -21.45 7.02
N GLY A 95 9.21 -22.64 7.41
CA GLY A 95 8.54 -23.60 6.53
C GLY A 95 7.15 -23.98 7.03
N SER A 96 6.44 -23.10 7.74
CA SER A 96 5.08 -23.34 8.22
C SER A 96 4.08 -23.53 7.07
N ARG A 97 2.89 -24.03 7.38
CA ARG A 97 1.81 -24.15 6.38
C ARG A 97 1.42 -22.79 5.79
N ILE A 98 1.44 -21.74 6.62
CA ILE A 98 1.19 -20.36 6.16
C ILE A 98 2.25 -19.92 5.18
N ALA A 99 3.52 -20.19 5.47
CA ALA A 99 4.63 -19.87 4.58
C ALA A 99 4.51 -20.60 3.23
N GLN A 100 4.13 -21.88 3.25
CA GLN A 100 3.88 -22.67 2.04
C GLN A 100 2.76 -22.10 1.18
N TYR A 101 1.64 -21.76 1.82
CA TYR A 101 0.50 -21.16 1.12
C TYR A 101 0.86 -19.81 0.52
N LEU A 102 1.54 -18.95 1.29
CA LEU A 102 1.99 -17.64 0.82
C LEU A 102 2.96 -17.78 -0.36
N ALA A 103 3.90 -18.71 -0.28
CA ALA A 103 4.84 -18.97 -1.36
C ALA A 103 4.11 -19.42 -2.64
N TRP A 104 3.12 -20.28 -2.50
CA TRP A 104 2.31 -20.73 -3.64
C TRP A 104 1.57 -19.57 -4.30
N VAL A 105 0.87 -18.74 -3.52
CA VAL A 105 0.14 -17.57 -4.03
C VAL A 105 1.08 -16.59 -4.72
N LEU A 106 2.22 -16.29 -4.12
CA LEU A 106 3.20 -15.36 -4.70
C LEU A 106 3.82 -15.90 -5.99
N THR A 107 4.10 -17.20 -6.05
CA THR A 107 4.62 -17.84 -7.26
C THR A 107 3.59 -17.82 -8.40
N ASP A 108 2.33 -18.04 -8.07
CA ASP A 108 1.23 -18.02 -9.05
C ASP A 108 1.08 -16.65 -9.74
N ILE A 109 1.34 -15.57 -9.02
CA ILE A 109 1.33 -14.21 -9.59
C ILE A 109 2.65 -13.78 -10.23
N GLY A 110 3.61 -14.70 -10.38
CA GLY A 110 4.88 -14.45 -11.06
C GLY A 110 5.99 -13.87 -10.19
N THR A 111 5.85 -13.91 -8.87
CA THR A 111 6.89 -13.47 -7.94
C THR A 111 7.89 -14.61 -7.70
N HIS A 112 9.18 -14.29 -7.73
CA HIS A 112 10.22 -15.26 -7.39
C HIS A 112 10.33 -15.40 -5.86
N VAL A 113 10.06 -16.60 -5.34
CA VAL A 113 10.00 -16.87 -3.91
C VAL A 113 11.17 -17.75 -3.47
N THR A 114 11.85 -17.35 -2.41
CA THR A 114 12.87 -18.15 -1.72
C THR A 114 12.39 -18.47 -0.31
N ILE A 115 12.36 -19.74 0.07
CA ILE A 115 12.01 -20.16 1.42
C ILE A 115 13.31 -20.60 2.13
N VAL A 116 13.53 -20.05 3.31
CA VAL A 116 14.64 -20.43 4.19
C VAL A 116 14.06 -21.16 5.40
N ALA A 117 14.32 -22.45 5.50
CA ALA A 117 13.89 -23.29 6.61
C ALA A 117 15.07 -23.97 7.28
N LYS A 118 14.95 -24.23 8.59
CA LYS A 118 16.03 -24.90 9.37
C LYS A 118 16.12 -26.40 9.14
N ASP A 119 15.05 -27.02 8.70
CA ASP A 119 14.95 -28.46 8.50
C ASP A 119 15.15 -28.80 7.02
N GLU A 120 16.22 -29.53 6.70
CA GLU A 120 16.56 -29.93 5.34
C GLU A 120 15.47 -30.81 4.69
N ALA A 121 14.88 -31.74 5.44
CA ALA A 121 13.78 -32.57 4.94
C ALA A 121 12.57 -31.74 4.56
N LYS A 122 12.29 -30.66 5.32
CA LYS A 122 11.22 -29.71 5.06
C LYS A 122 11.50 -28.86 3.82
N CYS A 123 12.74 -28.46 3.60
CA CYS A 123 13.16 -27.75 2.39
C CYS A 123 12.96 -28.62 1.13
N LEU A 124 13.36 -29.88 1.16
CA LEU A 124 13.17 -30.82 0.05
C LEU A 124 11.69 -31.04 -0.26
N MET A 125 10.86 -31.20 0.76
CA MET A 125 9.40 -31.34 0.59
C MET A 125 8.76 -30.08 -0.02
N LEU A 126 9.24 -28.90 0.34
CA LEU A 126 8.74 -27.64 -0.22
C LEU A 126 9.17 -27.45 -1.68
N GLU A 127 10.38 -27.86 -2.03
CA GLU A 127 10.87 -27.81 -3.41
C GLU A 127 9.98 -28.63 -4.35
N GLU A 128 9.55 -29.81 -3.92
CA GLU A 128 8.65 -30.67 -4.70
C GLU A 128 7.24 -30.07 -4.88
N LYS A 129 6.76 -29.27 -3.91
CA LYS A 129 5.41 -28.70 -3.93
C LYS A 129 5.31 -27.38 -4.69
N LEU A 130 6.39 -26.70 -4.86
CA LEU A 130 6.47 -25.40 -5.53
C LEU A 130 7.10 -25.59 -6.91
#